data_51a8b3772bc728b3bffe029f29986edd
#
_entry.id   51a8b3772bc728b3bffe029f29986edd
#
_cell.length_a   1.000
_cell.length_b   1.000
_cell.length_c   1.000
_cell.angle_alpha   90.00
_cell.angle_beta   90.00
_cell.angle_gamma   90.00
#
_symmetry.space_group_name_H-M   'P 1'
#
loop_
_entity.id
_entity.type
_entity.pdbx_description
1 polymer ?
#
loop_
_entity_poly.entity_id
_entity_poly.type
_entity_poly.pdbx_seq_one_letter_code
_entity_poly.pdbx_strand_id
1 'polypeptide(L)'
;MSFRNYLISDIILDIDSDVKEEALDFVAKRMCKKAKIAKYKTVFDDILRREESASSFIGHGIAIAKAVAPVKNEFAVMIARNCDGINYDAARNAKVNILVMVLINPNVSEQKIIELTANIATFFKDVAINNSVRSEEIDTISELFRSQAPEDDGEKRTAKEPLLSSASALAREINANAILIFADAKQDVEFLRNIRIRKQIIIITANKSKYSDSLTGYDFVQAPIAKTGGIGQIKIGILLALSRNLISREDVVVCVAGTAGKDAFNLISVIDIDKEFDFFFTHTRSLTPPDVKPEVLERVLGLATEIGLEGREGKAIGTIFILGDTENVNSHIKQLIINPFKGYKKSERNVLDPTIEETVKEFATIDGAFVIAGDGTVVSAGTYLNPSFPDTGMIPELLSGLGSRHTAGAGITVCTNAMAIVISESTGQVTVFKNGSTVLTLSKQSGI
;
A
#
# COMPACT_ATOMS: atom_id res chain seq x y z
N MET A 1 8.56 -15.77 -25.76
CA MET A 1 9.20 -16.69 -24.77
C MET A 1 10.15 -15.90 -23.88
N SER A 2 9.97 -15.88 -22.53
CA SER A 2 10.84 -15.08 -21.66
C SER A 2 12.06 -15.88 -21.22
N PHE A 3 13.28 -15.34 -21.42
CA PHE A 3 14.52 -15.98 -20.96
C PHE A 3 14.61 -16.11 -19.44
N ARG A 4 13.84 -15.33 -18.70
CA ARG A 4 13.81 -15.32 -17.22
C ARG A 4 13.30 -16.63 -16.64
N ASN A 5 12.44 -17.34 -17.36
CA ASN A 5 11.94 -18.66 -16.97
C ASN A 5 13.04 -19.72 -16.94
N TYR A 6 14.16 -19.46 -17.57
CA TYR A 6 15.31 -20.35 -17.70
C TYR A 6 16.52 -19.90 -16.87
N LEU A 7 16.39 -18.83 -16.07
CA LEU A 7 17.46 -18.40 -15.16
C LEU A 7 17.71 -19.49 -14.11
N ILE A 8 18.95 -19.99 -14.05
CA ILE A 8 19.37 -20.99 -13.08
C ILE A 8 19.98 -20.40 -11.80
N SER A 9 20.13 -19.08 -11.75
CA SER A 9 20.58 -18.33 -10.59
C SER A 9 19.80 -17.01 -10.53
N ASP A 10 19.32 -16.69 -9.36
CA ASP A 10 18.69 -15.38 -9.07
C ASP A 10 19.72 -14.27 -8.88
N ILE A 11 21.00 -14.61 -8.90
CA ILE A 11 22.11 -13.70 -8.62
C ILE A 11 22.93 -13.52 -9.90
N ILE A 12 23.18 -12.26 -10.26
CA ILE A 12 24.14 -11.91 -11.30
C ILE A 12 25.54 -12.14 -10.74
N LEU A 13 26.40 -12.76 -11.54
CA LEU A 13 27.78 -13.02 -11.14
C LEU A 13 28.66 -11.81 -11.47
N ASP A 14 29.41 -11.30 -10.51
CA ASP A 14 30.49 -10.36 -10.80
C ASP A 14 31.73 -11.14 -11.31
N ILE A 15 32.34 -10.61 -12.37
CA ILE A 15 33.55 -11.14 -13.00
C ILE A 15 34.64 -10.09 -12.80
N ASP A 16 35.76 -10.49 -12.19
CA ASP A 16 36.91 -9.59 -11.97
C ASP A 16 37.89 -9.56 -13.14
N SER A 17 37.89 -10.65 -13.97
CA SER A 17 38.84 -10.74 -15.11
C SER A 17 38.32 -9.96 -16.32
N ASP A 18 39.18 -9.18 -16.93
CA ASP A 18 38.96 -8.49 -18.21
C ASP A 18 39.31 -9.35 -19.44
N VAL A 19 39.78 -10.59 -19.22
CA VAL A 19 40.14 -11.53 -20.29
C VAL A 19 38.96 -12.38 -20.68
N LYS A 20 38.58 -12.39 -21.98
CA LYS A 20 37.42 -13.09 -22.53
C LYS A 20 37.35 -14.56 -22.12
N GLU A 21 38.44 -15.30 -22.32
CA GLU A 21 38.46 -16.74 -22.05
C GLU A 21 38.26 -17.06 -20.58
N GLU A 22 38.90 -16.29 -19.67
CA GLU A 22 38.75 -16.45 -18.24
C GLU A 22 37.31 -16.13 -17.77
N ALA A 23 36.72 -15.08 -18.32
CA ALA A 23 35.35 -14.72 -18.02
C ALA A 23 34.37 -15.82 -18.46
N LEU A 24 34.54 -16.34 -19.68
CA LEU A 24 33.72 -17.46 -20.19
C LEU A 24 33.91 -18.72 -19.36
N ASP A 25 35.15 -19.06 -18.98
CA ASP A 25 35.46 -20.21 -18.13
C ASP A 25 34.80 -20.10 -16.75
N PHE A 26 34.91 -18.92 -16.13
CA PHE A 26 34.31 -18.66 -14.82
C PHE A 26 32.80 -18.87 -14.83
N VAL A 27 32.10 -18.27 -15.80
CA VAL A 27 30.65 -18.39 -15.91
C VAL A 27 30.23 -19.83 -16.26
N ALA A 28 30.93 -20.50 -17.19
CA ALA A 28 30.67 -21.87 -17.57
C ALA A 28 30.79 -22.85 -16.39
N LYS A 29 31.83 -22.71 -15.57
CA LYS A 29 32.02 -23.51 -14.35
C LYS A 29 30.86 -23.34 -13.37
N ARG A 30 30.46 -22.10 -13.10
CA ARG A 30 29.34 -21.79 -12.18
C ARG A 30 28.03 -22.35 -12.72
N MET A 31 27.80 -22.16 -14.02
CA MET A 31 26.58 -22.59 -14.69
C MET A 31 26.46 -24.12 -14.71
N CYS A 32 27.51 -24.84 -15.10
CA CYS A 32 27.51 -26.30 -15.11
C CYS A 32 27.33 -26.89 -13.71
N LYS A 33 27.93 -26.29 -12.68
CA LYS A 33 27.72 -26.69 -11.28
C LYS A 33 26.25 -26.53 -10.86
N LYS A 34 25.61 -25.41 -11.18
CA LYS A 34 24.19 -25.13 -10.86
C LYS A 34 23.24 -26.02 -11.64
N ALA A 35 23.52 -26.24 -12.93
CA ALA A 35 22.73 -27.12 -13.82
C ALA A 35 23.01 -28.62 -13.61
N LYS A 36 23.93 -28.98 -12.69
CA LYS A 36 24.37 -30.36 -12.39
C LYS A 36 24.90 -31.11 -13.62
N ILE A 37 25.67 -30.41 -14.47
CA ILE A 37 26.32 -30.97 -15.65
C ILE A 37 27.72 -31.48 -15.31
N ALA A 38 27.97 -32.77 -15.43
CA ALA A 38 29.23 -33.39 -15.05
C ALA A 38 30.39 -33.07 -15.99
N LYS A 39 30.13 -32.92 -17.28
CA LYS A 39 31.16 -32.74 -18.33
C LYS A 39 31.37 -31.24 -18.65
N TYR A 40 31.83 -30.47 -17.69
CA TYR A 40 32.06 -29.03 -17.85
C TYR A 40 33.02 -28.73 -19.04
N LYS A 41 34.15 -29.44 -19.18
CA LYS A 41 35.14 -29.17 -20.23
C LYS A 41 34.53 -29.23 -21.64
N THR A 42 33.67 -30.21 -21.90
CA THR A 42 32.99 -30.34 -23.22
C THR A 42 32.10 -29.13 -23.50
N VAL A 43 31.42 -28.58 -22.49
CA VAL A 43 30.59 -27.39 -22.63
C VAL A 43 31.46 -26.16 -22.91
N PHE A 44 32.58 -26.04 -22.20
CA PHE A 44 33.49 -24.91 -22.37
C PHE A 44 34.16 -24.94 -23.76
N ASP A 45 34.64 -26.12 -24.24
CA ASP A 45 35.20 -26.30 -25.57
C ASP A 45 34.17 -25.95 -26.67
N ASP A 46 32.87 -26.25 -26.46
CA ASP A 46 31.82 -25.89 -27.42
C ASP A 46 31.61 -24.36 -27.42
N ILE A 47 31.66 -23.71 -26.30
CA ILE A 47 31.58 -22.23 -26.17
C ILE A 47 32.74 -21.60 -26.95
N LEU A 48 34.00 -22.04 -26.71
CA LEU A 48 35.16 -21.47 -27.36
C LEU A 48 35.11 -21.66 -28.89
N ARG A 49 34.78 -22.85 -29.36
CA ARG A 49 34.65 -23.13 -30.77
C ARG A 49 33.63 -22.24 -31.46
N ARG A 50 32.50 -21.97 -30.81
CA ARG A 50 31.47 -21.06 -31.35
C ARG A 50 31.95 -19.61 -31.36
N GLU A 51 32.68 -19.19 -30.33
CA GLU A 51 33.26 -17.86 -30.26
C GLU A 51 34.36 -17.61 -31.31
N GLU A 52 35.12 -18.65 -31.65
CA GLU A 52 36.09 -18.60 -32.76
C GLU A 52 35.40 -18.48 -34.12
N SER A 53 34.27 -19.17 -34.31
CA SER A 53 33.50 -19.14 -35.57
C SER A 53 32.75 -17.82 -35.75
N ALA A 54 32.15 -17.29 -34.69
CA ALA A 54 31.42 -16.04 -34.70
C ALA A 54 31.34 -15.47 -33.29
N SER A 55 31.83 -14.24 -33.11
CA SER A 55 31.74 -13.54 -31.84
C SER A 55 30.31 -13.41 -31.36
N SER A 56 30.05 -13.75 -30.10
CA SER A 56 28.73 -13.58 -29.47
C SER A 56 28.43 -12.15 -29.03
N PHE A 57 29.29 -11.19 -29.31
CA PHE A 57 29.08 -9.78 -29.05
C PHE A 57 27.95 -9.22 -29.93
N ILE A 58 26.92 -8.64 -29.30
CA ILE A 58 25.72 -8.11 -29.99
C ILE A 58 25.61 -6.58 -29.96
N GLY A 59 26.61 -5.90 -29.44
CA GLY A 59 26.59 -4.44 -29.23
C GLY A 59 26.22 -4.01 -27.83
N HIS A 60 26.28 -2.72 -27.54
CA HIS A 60 25.91 -2.10 -26.26
C HIS A 60 26.63 -2.70 -25.03
N GLY A 61 27.82 -3.28 -25.20
CA GLY A 61 28.56 -3.92 -24.11
C GLY A 61 27.98 -5.26 -23.67
N ILE A 62 27.26 -5.96 -24.56
CA ILE A 62 26.55 -7.22 -24.28
C ILE A 62 27.10 -8.34 -25.15
N ALA A 63 27.33 -9.52 -24.56
CA ALA A 63 27.60 -10.76 -25.28
C ALA A 63 26.65 -11.87 -24.85
N ILE A 64 26.20 -12.73 -25.80
CA ILE A 64 25.34 -13.89 -25.53
C ILE A 64 26.05 -15.15 -25.97
N ALA A 65 26.82 -15.76 -25.07
CA ALA A 65 27.52 -17.01 -25.30
C ALA A 65 26.58 -18.20 -25.20
N LYS A 66 26.70 -19.17 -26.12
CA LYS A 66 25.80 -20.34 -26.24
C LYS A 66 26.57 -21.63 -26.34
N ALA A 67 26.06 -22.72 -25.70
CA ALA A 67 26.54 -24.07 -25.87
C ALA A 67 25.40 -25.09 -25.77
N VAL A 68 25.57 -26.25 -26.40
CA VAL A 68 24.63 -27.35 -26.27
C VAL A 68 25.03 -28.23 -25.09
N ALA A 69 24.07 -28.48 -24.17
CA ALA A 69 24.29 -29.28 -22.98
C ALA A 69 23.00 -29.97 -22.52
N PRO A 70 23.08 -31.14 -21.86
CA PRO A 70 21.91 -31.86 -21.37
C PRO A 70 21.33 -31.16 -20.12
N VAL A 71 20.67 -30.02 -20.31
CA VAL A 71 19.95 -29.31 -19.28
C VAL A 71 18.55 -29.89 -19.08
N LYS A 72 18.01 -29.76 -17.86
CA LYS A 72 16.71 -30.33 -17.50
C LYS A 72 15.54 -29.69 -18.27
N ASN A 73 15.61 -28.39 -18.47
CA ASN A 73 14.61 -27.63 -19.25
C ASN A 73 15.11 -27.42 -20.69
N GLU A 74 14.33 -26.78 -21.54
CA GLU A 74 14.75 -26.42 -22.89
C GLU A 74 16.03 -25.57 -22.90
N PHE A 75 16.16 -24.69 -21.94
CA PHE A 75 17.31 -23.81 -21.78
C PHE A 75 17.71 -23.70 -20.31
N ALA A 76 18.94 -23.25 -20.09
CA ALA A 76 19.40 -22.69 -18.82
C ALA A 76 20.15 -21.40 -19.11
N VAL A 77 19.87 -20.33 -18.37
CA VAL A 77 20.42 -19.00 -18.59
C VAL A 77 21.11 -18.50 -17.32
N MET A 78 22.27 -17.92 -17.48
CA MET A 78 23.02 -17.27 -16.41
C MET A 78 23.54 -15.93 -16.90
N ILE A 79 23.48 -14.90 -16.03
CA ILE A 79 23.91 -13.55 -16.32
C ILE A 79 25.12 -13.25 -15.45
N ALA A 80 26.13 -12.63 -16.03
CA ALA A 80 27.31 -12.17 -15.36
C ALA A 80 27.67 -10.76 -15.83
N ARG A 81 28.33 -9.98 -14.99
CA ARG A 81 28.79 -8.63 -15.33
C ARG A 81 30.24 -8.40 -14.98
N ASN A 82 30.84 -7.46 -15.68
CA ASN A 82 32.11 -6.85 -15.32
C ASN A 82 31.97 -5.34 -15.47
N CYS A 83 32.13 -4.59 -14.38
CA CYS A 83 31.94 -3.14 -14.37
C CYS A 83 32.97 -2.43 -15.25
N ASP A 84 34.22 -2.90 -15.29
CA ASP A 84 35.31 -2.32 -16.08
C ASP A 84 35.29 -2.76 -17.54
N GLY A 85 34.55 -3.82 -17.83
CA GLY A 85 34.35 -4.40 -19.14
C GLY A 85 35.42 -5.42 -19.54
N ILE A 86 34.98 -6.57 -20.04
CA ILE A 86 35.79 -7.67 -20.58
C ILE A 86 36.26 -7.31 -21.98
N ASN A 87 37.54 -7.47 -22.32
CA ASN A 87 38.09 -7.30 -23.67
C ASN A 87 37.62 -8.47 -24.56
N TYR A 88 36.45 -8.31 -25.17
CA TYR A 88 35.72 -9.42 -25.75
C TYR A 88 35.98 -9.66 -27.25
N ASP A 89 36.04 -8.59 -28.03
CA ASP A 89 36.26 -8.65 -29.47
C ASP A 89 37.34 -7.65 -29.86
N ALA A 90 38.56 -8.15 -29.99
CA ALA A 90 39.74 -7.34 -30.31
C ALA A 90 39.62 -6.67 -31.71
N ALA A 91 38.99 -7.32 -32.66
CA ALA A 91 38.83 -6.77 -34.01
C ALA A 91 37.90 -5.57 -34.04
N ARG A 92 36.95 -5.49 -33.12
CA ARG A 92 35.99 -4.38 -32.99
C ARG A 92 36.34 -3.42 -31.83
N ASN A 93 37.42 -3.67 -31.13
CA ASN A 93 37.79 -2.96 -29.90
C ASN A 93 36.61 -2.89 -28.90
N ALA A 94 35.87 -4.02 -28.80
CA ALA A 94 34.61 -4.05 -28.04
C ALA A 94 34.81 -4.58 -26.63
N LYS A 95 34.39 -3.77 -25.66
CA LYS A 95 34.26 -4.20 -24.26
C LYS A 95 32.88 -4.73 -23.96
N VAL A 96 32.80 -5.83 -23.21
CA VAL A 96 31.55 -6.45 -22.73
C VAL A 96 31.42 -6.23 -21.23
N ASN A 97 30.34 -5.58 -20.80
CA ASN A 97 30.02 -5.41 -19.39
C ASN A 97 28.98 -6.44 -18.93
N ILE A 98 28.16 -6.96 -19.84
CA ILE A 98 27.11 -7.94 -19.53
C ILE A 98 27.34 -9.19 -20.40
N LEU A 99 27.64 -10.31 -19.73
CA LEU A 99 27.82 -11.60 -20.37
C LEU A 99 26.64 -12.50 -20.00
N VAL A 100 25.82 -12.85 -20.99
CA VAL A 100 24.73 -13.81 -20.84
C VAL A 100 25.17 -15.15 -21.40
N MET A 101 25.14 -16.20 -20.58
CA MET A 101 25.45 -17.55 -21.02
C MET A 101 24.17 -18.38 -21.09
N VAL A 102 23.97 -19.08 -22.22
CA VAL A 102 22.80 -19.91 -22.49
C VAL A 102 23.24 -21.33 -22.78
N LEU A 103 22.83 -22.29 -21.97
CA LEU A 103 22.92 -23.70 -22.27
C LEU A 103 21.61 -24.17 -22.89
N ILE A 104 21.73 -24.90 -23.98
CA ILE A 104 20.62 -25.31 -24.86
C ILE A 104 20.48 -26.83 -24.83
N ASN A 105 19.28 -27.34 -24.50
CA ASN A 105 19.02 -28.75 -24.55
C ASN A 105 19.10 -29.23 -26.03
N PRO A 106 19.76 -30.38 -26.30
CA PRO A 106 19.92 -30.88 -27.67
C PRO A 106 18.63 -31.04 -28.49
N ASN A 107 17.49 -31.16 -27.83
CA ASN A 107 16.20 -31.38 -28.48
C ASN A 107 15.45 -30.10 -28.84
N VAL A 108 16.04 -28.91 -28.60
CA VAL A 108 15.40 -27.63 -28.87
C VAL A 108 15.57 -27.22 -30.34
N SER A 109 14.47 -26.75 -30.95
CA SER A 109 14.49 -26.27 -32.34
C SER A 109 15.25 -24.94 -32.48
N GLU A 110 15.87 -24.73 -33.67
CA GLU A 110 16.56 -23.47 -33.99
C GLU A 110 15.67 -22.23 -33.83
N GLN A 111 14.40 -22.33 -34.17
CA GLN A 111 13.47 -21.22 -34.06
C GLN A 111 13.33 -20.74 -32.62
N LYS A 112 13.24 -21.66 -31.66
CA LYS A 112 13.19 -21.32 -30.23
C LYS A 112 14.50 -20.68 -29.73
N ILE A 113 15.64 -21.12 -30.26
CA ILE A 113 16.96 -20.54 -29.92
C ILE A 113 17.05 -19.10 -30.41
N ILE A 114 16.58 -18.83 -31.62
CA ILE A 114 16.54 -17.48 -32.21
C ILE A 114 15.62 -16.58 -31.39
N GLU A 115 14.41 -17.05 -31.05
CA GLU A 115 13.43 -16.31 -30.27
C GLU A 115 13.97 -15.96 -28.86
N LEU A 116 14.59 -16.92 -28.17
CA LEU A 116 15.19 -16.68 -26.87
C LEU A 116 16.34 -15.66 -26.95
N THR A 117 17.21 -15.80 -27.94
CA THR A 117 18.35 -14.91 -28.16
C THR A 117 17.88 -13.47 -28.45
N ALA A 118 16.86 -13.33 -29.31
CA ALA A 118 16.25 -12.04 -29.61
C ALA A 118 15.60 -11.40 -28.38
N ASN A 119 14.94 -12.18 -27.55
CA ASN A 119 14.33 -11.72 -26.29
C ASN A 119 15.39 -11.20 -25.31
N ILE A 120 16.50 -11.92 -25.13
CA ILE A 120 17.63 -11.49 -24.30
C ILE A 120 18.24 -10.18 -24.85
N ALA A 121 18.49 -10.14 -26.17
CA ALA A 121 19.07 -8.97 -26.81
C ALA A 121 18.18 -7.73 -26.68
N THR A 122 16.88 -7.86 -26.88
CA THR A 122 15.91 -6.79 -26.75
C THR A 122 15.86 -6.25 -25.31
N PHE A 123 15.88 -7.14 -24.34
CA PHE A 123 15.87 -6.76 -22.92
C PHE A 123 17.07 -5.91 -22.52
N PHE A 124 18.28 -6.34 -22.87
CA PHE A 124 19.49 -5.60 -22.50
C PHE A 124 19.81 -4.40 -23.42
N LYS A 125 19.10 -4.21 -24.53
CA LYS A 125 19.18 -2.99 -25.34
C LYS A 125 18.48 -1.81 -24.67
N ASP A 126 17.59 -2.04 -23.72
CA ASP A 126 17.03 -0.96 -22.92
C ASP A 126 18.15 -0.28 -22.12
N VAL A 127 18.33 1.01 -22.38
CA VAL A 127 19.45 1.81 -21.82
C VAL A 127 19.37 1.91 -20.31
N ALA A 128 18.17 2.02 -19.75
CA ALA A 128 17.97 2.08 -18.31
C ALA A 128 18.36 0.75 -17.65
N ILE A 129 17.89 -0.38 -18.19
CA ILE A 129 18.22 -1.72 -17.69
C ILE A 129 19.73 -1.99 -17.80
N ASN A 130 20.32 -1.64 -18.93
CA ASN A 130 21.74 -1.85 -19.18
C ASN A 130 22.60 -1.06 -18.17
N ASN A 131 22.25 0.21 -17.92
CA ASN A 131 22.96 1.05 -16.97
C ASN A 131 22.78 0.55 -15.52
N SER A 132 21.57 0.15 -15.13
CA SER A 132 21.31 -0.42 -13.81
C SER A 132 22.14 -1.67 -13.57
N VAL A 133 22.19 -2.59 -14.56
CA VAL A 133 23.01 -3.82 -14.45
C VAL A 133 24.51 -3.52 -14.29
N ARG A 134 24.98 -2.40 -14.84
CA ARG A 134 26.41 -2.01 -14.75
C ARG A 134 26.76 -1.32 -13.43
N SER A 135 25.85 -0.54 -12.85
CA SER A 135 26.16 0.43 -11.80
C SER A 135 25.58 0.10 -10.42
N GLU A 136 24.53 -0.72 -10.34
CA GLU A 136 23.86 -1.00 -9.08
C GLU A 136 24.38 -2.24 -8.35
N GLU A 137 24.06 -2.36 -7.05
CA GLU A 137 24.41 -3.55 -6.28
C GLU A 137 23.66 -4.79 -6.83
N ILE A 138 24.28 -5.96 -6.74
CA ILE A 138 23.79 -7.24 -7.27
C ILE A 138 22.36 -7.56 -6.80
N ASP A 139 22.05 -7.25 -5.54
CA ASP A 139 20.72 -7.51 -4.95
C ASP A 139 19.63 -6.67 -5.62
N THR A 140 19.91 -5.40 -5.91
CA THR A 140 19.00 -4.48 -6.62
C THR A 140 18.73 -4.95 -8.03
N ILE A 141 19.78 -5.42 -8.72
CA ILE A 141 19.67 -5.95 -10.09
C ILE A 141 18.89 -7.28 -10.12
N SER A 142 19.10 -8.14 -9.14
CA SER A 142 18.37 -9.40 -9.01
C SER A 142 16.85 -9.16 -8.85
N GLU A 143 16.46 -8.09 -8.16
CA GLU A 143 15.06 -7.65 -8.06
C GLU A 143 14.51 -7.16 -9.41
N LEU A 144 15.30 -6.44 -10.19
CA LEU A 144 14.92 -5.95 -11.52
C LEU A 144 14.57 -7.11 -12.48
N PHE A 145 15.31 -8.23 -12.38
CA PHE A 145 15.01 -9.43 -13.16
C PHE A 145 13.76 -10.17 -12.70
N ARG A 146 13.39 -10.03 -11.42
CA ARG A 146 12.17 -10.64 -10.87
C ARG A 146 10.92 -9.81 -11.14
N SER A 147 11.04 -8.47 -11.25
CA SER A 147 9.91 -7.55 -11.33
C SER A 147 9.29 -7.39 -12.73
N GLN A 148 10.01 -7.75 -13.82
CA GLN A 148 9.60 -7.53 -15.20
C GLN A 148 9.34 -8.82 -16.00
N ALA A 149 8.84 -9.92 -15.41
CA ALA A 149 8.52 -11.13 -16.16
C ALA A 149 7.25 -10.90 -17.01
N PRO A 150 7.27 -11.19 -18.36
CA PRO A 150 6.05 -11.19 -19.15
C PRO A 150 5.22 -12.44 -18.86
N GLU A 151 3.92 -12.30 -19.00
CA GLU A 151 2.91 -13.35 -18.85
C GLU A 151 3.13 -14.48 -19.85
N ASP A 152 3.15 -15.74 -19.39
CA ASP A 152 3.06 -16.93 -20.22
C ASP A 152 1.73 -17.64 -19.94
N ASP A 153 0.96 -17.87 -20.99
CA ASP A 153 -0.35 -18.53 -20.95
C ASP A 153 -0.21 -20.00 -20.51
N GLY A 154 -0.87 -20.38 -19.43
CA GLY A 154 -1.19 -21.77 -19.17
C GLY A 154 -0.87 -22.39 -17.82
N GLU A 155 -1.06 -21.68 -16.72
CA GLU A 155 -1.46 -22.21 -15.42
C GLU A 155 -1.92 -21.05 -14.57
N LYS A 156 -3.02 -21.21 -13.82
CA LYS A 156 -3.59 -20.20 -12.92
C LYS A 156 -2.54 -19.70 -11.92
N ARG A 157 -1.63 -18.83 -12.35
CA ARG A 157 -0.83 -17.99 -11.48
C ARG A 157 -1.73 -16.85 -11.06
N THR A 158 -1.99 -16.75 -9.78
CA THR A 158 -2.64 -15.59 -9.14
C THR A 158 -2.14 -14.31 -9.78
N ALA A 159 -3.06 -13.59 -10.41
CA ALA A 159 -2.77 -12.38 -11.18
C ALA A 159 -1.95 -11.39 -10.35
N LYS A 160 -0.75 -11.04 -10.84
CA LYS A 160 0.00 -9.91 -10.28
C LYS A 160 -0.87 -8.69 -10.45
N GLU A 161 -1.18 -8.03 -9.33
CA GLU A 161 -1.92 -6.77 -9.35
C GLU A 161 -1.05 -5.67 -9.97
N PRO A 162 -1.33 -5.18 -11.18
CA PRO A 162 -0.47 -4.21 -11.86
C PRO A 162 -0.32 -2.91 -11.08
N LEU A 163 -1.43 -2.46 -10.42
CA LEU A 163 -1.41 -1.24 -9.63
C LEU A 163 -0.55 -1.36 -8.36
N LEU A 164 -0.50 -2.53 -7.71
CA LEU A 164 0.38 -2.74 -6.57
C LEU A 164 1.85 -2.73 -6.97
N SER A 165 2.17 -3.30 -8.13
CA SER A 165 3.52 -3.26 -8.69
C SER A 165 3.94 -1.83 -9.01
N SER A 166 3.06 -1.05 -9.62
CA SER A 166 3.28 0.38 -9.92
C SER A 166 3.39 1.22 -8.65
N ALA A 167 2.55 0.98 -7.65
CA ALA A 167 2.61 1.67 -6.36
C ALA A 167 3.92 1.39 -5.62
N SER A 168 4.41 0.15 -5.69
CA SER A 168 5.70 -0.23 -5.10
C SER A 168 6.87 0.47 -5.78
N ALA A 169 6.86 0.56 -7.12
CA ALA A 169 7.87 1.29 -7.88
C ALA A 169 7.84 2.79 -7.53
N LEU A 170 6.65 3.38 -7.54
CA LEU A 170 6.44 4.79 -7.19
C LEU A 170 6.91 5.09 -5.76
N ALA A 171 6.55 4.25 -4.78
CA ALA A 171 6.96 4.42 -3.38
C ALA A 171 8.48 4.39 -3.19
N ARG A 172 9.19 3.63 -4.03
CA ARG A 172 10.66 3.64 -4.05
C ARG A 172 11.22 4.91 -4.65
N GLU A 173 10.69 5.32 -5.80
CA GLU A 173 11.14 6.49 -6.55
C GLU A 173 11.01 7.78 -5.73
N ILE A 174 9.88 7.99 -5.06
CA ILE A 174 9.63 9.16 -4.21
C ILE A 174 10.12 9.00 -2.78
N ASN A 175 10.75 7.87 -2.46
CA ASN A 175 11.17 7.49 -1.11
C ASN A 175 10.04 7.57 -0.06
N ALA A 176 8.84 7.11 -0.40
CA ALA A 176 7.70 7.09 0.51
C ALA A 176 8.00 6.27 1.78
N ASN A 177 7.40 6.66 2.90
CA ASN A 177 7.60 6.02 4.20
C ASN A 177 6.79 4.72 4.32
N ALA A 178 5.55 4.71 3.81
CA ALA A 178 4.66 3.56 3.85
C ALA A 178 3.78 3.43 2.60
N ILE A 179 3.23 2.22 2.41
CA ILE A 179 2.18 1.97 1.41
C ILE A 179 0.92 1.53 2.14
N LEU A 180 -0.17 2.26 1.94
CA LEU A 180 -1.48 1.95 2.47
C LEU A 180 -2.29 1.20 1.41
N ILE A 181 -2.75 -0.02 1.72
CA ILE A 181 -3.52 -0.86 0.81
C ILE A 181 -4.94 -1.02 1.34
N PHE A 182 -5.92 -0.53 0.60
CA PHE A 182 -7.34 -0.64 0.93
C PHE A 182 -7.87 -1.98 0.41
N ALA A 183 -7.72 -3.01 1.25
CA ALA A 183 -7.87 -4.41 0.87
C ALA A 183 -9.30 -4.82 0.49
N ASP A 184 -10.33 -4.11 0.96
CA ASP A 184 -11.74 -4.41 0.66
C ASP A 184 -12.13 -4.17 -0.81
N ALA A 185 -11.25 -3.55 -1.60
CA ALA A 185 -11.37 -3.49 -3.05
C ALA A 185 -11.26 -4.87 -3.71
N LYS A 186 -10.67 -5.85 -3.01
CA LYS A 186 -10.45 -7.21 -3.48
C LYS A 186 -11.23 -8.25 -2.68
N GLN A 187 -11.74 -9.27 -3.38
CA GLN A 187 -12.40 -10.42 -2.75
C GLN A 187 -11.38 -11.45 -2.24
N ASP A 188 -10.28 -11.61 -2.98
CA ASP A 188 -9.20 -12.54 -2.64
C ASP A 188 -8.09 -11.85 -1.86
N VAL A 189 -7.47 -12.58 -0.94
CA VAL A 189 -6.32 -12.13 -0.13
C VAL A 189 -4.98 -12.62 -0.69
N GLU A 190 -4.98 -13.49 -1.70
CA GLU A 190 -3.75 -14.07 -2.24
C GLU A 190 -2.80 -13.03 -2.83
N PHE A 191 -3.32 -11.92 -3.33
CA PHE A 191 -2.49 -10.82 -3.82
C PHE A 191 -1.53 -10.28 -2.75
N LEU A 192 -1.93 -10.30 -1.47
CA LEU A 192 -1.10 -9.83 -0.36
C LEU A 192 0.07 -10.78 -0.05
N ARG A 193 -0.09 -12.10 -0.28
CA ARG A 193 0.97 -13.09 -0.05
C ARG A 193 2.15 -12.93 -1.01
N ASN A 194 1.91 -12.33 -2.16
CA ASN A 194 2.90 -12.12 -3.22
C ASN A 194 3.55 -10.74 -3.20
N ILE A 195 3.15 -9.87 -2.27
CA ILE A 195 3.75 -8.54 -2.11
C ILE A 195 5.13 -8.68 -1.47
N ARG A 196 6.17 -8.41 -2.24
CA ARG A 196 7.55 -8.29 -1.74
C ARG A 196 7.97 -6.83 -1.80
N ILE A 197 7.54 -6.06 -0.82
CA ILE A 197 7.86 -4.63 -0.71
C ILE A 197 8.72 -4.46 0.55
N ARG A 198 9.85 -3.76 0.41
CA ARG A 198 10.75 -3.45 1.56
C ARG A 198 10.25 -2.28 2.43
N LYS A 199 9.22 -1.58 1.99
CA LYS A 199 8.59 -0.48 2.73
C LYS A 199 7.52 -1.02 3.68
N GLN A 200 7.22 -0.27 4.74
CA GLN A 200 6.11 -0.60 5.61
C GLN A 200 4.80 -0.68 4.81
N ILE A 201 4.06 -1.76 5.00
CA ILE A 201 2.74 -1.94 4.40
C ILE A 201 1.71 -1.89 5.51
N ILE A 202 0.72 -1.02 5.31
CA ILE A 202 -0.43 -0.88 6.22
C ILE A 202 -1.68 -1.31 5.44
N ILE A 203 -2.35 -2.34 5.95
CA ILE A 203 -3.57 -2.87 5.34
C ILE A 203 -4.77 -2.23 6.00
N ILE A 204 -5.56 -1.53 5.20
CA ILE A 204 -6.80 -0.88 5.62
C ILE A 204 -7.97 -1.76 5.18
N THR A 205 -8.81 -2.19 6.14
CA THR A 205 -9.96 -3.07 5.88
C THR A 205 -11.05 -2.88 6.91
N ALA A 206 -12.31 -3.10 6.51
CA ALA A 206 -13.43 -3.13 7.45
C ALA A 206 -13.50 -4.44 8.26
N ASN A 207 -12.96 -5.52 7.71
CA ASN A 207 -12.98 -6.83 8.36
C ASN A 207 -11.56 -7.38 8.57
N LYS A 208 -10.97 -6.99 9.70
CA LYS A 208 -9.63 -7.43 10.07
C LYS A 208 -9.51 -8.96 10.18
N SER A 209 -10.54 -9.65 10.65
CA SER A 209 -10.49 -11.11 10.84
C SER A 209 -10.37 -11.88 9.52
N LYS A 210 -10.83 -11.30 8.40
CA LYS A 210 -10.68 -11.90 7.07
C LYS A 210 -9.20 -12.04 6.66
N TYR A 211 -8.32 -11.20 7.20
CA TYR A 211 -6.93 -11.06 6.76
C TYR A 211 -5.90 -11.49 7.83
N SER A 212 -6.22 -11.36 9.12
CA SER A 212 -5.26 -11.53 10.23
C SER A 212 -4.64 -12.91 10.33
N ASP A 213 -5.40 -13.98 10.02
CA ASP A 213 -4.93 -15.37 10.13
C ASP A 213 -4.00 -15.78 8.97
N SER A 214 -4.00 -15.01 7.88
CA SER A 214 -3.29 -15.35 6.64
C SER A 214 -1.99 -14.58 6.46
N LEU A 215 -1.77 -13.48 7.19
CA LEU A 215 -0.75 -12.48 6.91
C LEU A 215 -0.03 -12.03 8.18
N THR A 216 1.00 -12.76 8.57
CA THR A 216 1.93 -12.35 9.62
C THR A 216 2.94 -11.33 9.05
N GLY A 217 3.13 -10.20 9.74
CA GLY A 217 4.15 -9.20 9.40
C GLY A 217 3.64 -7.92 8.75
N TYR A 218 2.31 -7.74 8.65
CA TYR A 218 1.70 -6.48 8.20
C TYR A 218 0.99 -5.75 9.34
N ASP A 219 0.95 -4.42 9.26
CA ASP A 219 0.13 -3.61 10.14
C ASP A 219 -1.30 -3.53 9.60
N PHE A 220 -2.29 -3.64 10.48
CA PHE A 220 -3.70 -3.61 10.12
C PHE A 220 -4.42 -2.46 10.80
N VAL A 221 -5.19 -1.73 10.01
CA VAL A 221 -6.11 -0.69 10.49
C VAL A 221 -7.53 -1.06 10.08
N GLN A 222 -8.43 -1.09 11.06
CA GLN A 222 -9.85 -1.33 10.78
C GLN A 222 -10.52 0.00 10.43
N ALA A 223 -11.00 0.11 9.19
CA ALA A 223 -11.71 1.29 8.71
C ALA A 223 -13.10 0.89 8.21
N PRO A 224 -14.15 1.69 8.45
CA PRO A 224 -15.47 1.40 7.91
C PRO A 224 -15.44 1.36 6.39
N ILE A 225 -16.19 0.42 5.78
CA ILE A 225 -16.43 0.44 4.33
C ILE A 225 -17.30 1.66 4.03
N ALA A 226 -16.64 2.74 3.66
CA ALA A 226 -17.38 3.83 3.07
C ALA A 226 -17.73 3.43 1.62
N LYS A 227 -19.01 3.41 1.26
CA LYS A 227 -19.45 3.42 -0.16
C LYS A 227 -19.09 4.77 -0.82
N THR A 228 -18.09 5.43 -0.28
CA THR A 228 -17.54 6.71 -0.74
C THR A 228 -16.43 6.42 -1.74
N GLY A 229 -16.35 7.18 -2.81
CA GLY A 229 -15.26 7.05 -3.80
C GLY A 229 -13.86 7.16 -3.17
N GLY A 230 -12.87 6.61 -3.83
CA GLY A 230 -11.53 6.33 -3.32
C GLY A 230 -10.83 7.37 -2.43
N ILE A 231 -11.01 8.68 -2.67
CA ILE A 231 -10.32 9.74 -1.91
C ILE A 231 -10.85 9.85 -0.46
N GLY A 232 -12.17 9.75 -0.24
CA GLY A 232 -12.73 9.79 1.11
C GLY A 232 -12.25 8.61 1.97
N GLN A 233 -12.17 7.42 1.36
CA GLN A 233 -11.67 6.22 2.00
C GLN A 233 -10.17 6.36 2.36
N ILE A 234 -9.37 6.98 1.49
CA ILE A 234 -7.95 7.25 1.73
C ILE A 234 -7.79 8.16 2.96
N LYS A 235 -8.55 9.24 3.06
CA LYS A 235 -8.49 10.16 4.21
C LYS A 235 -8.83 9.48 5.55
N ILE A 236 -9.82 8.58 5.55
CA ILE A 236 -10.12 7.77 6.75
C ILE A 236 -8.94 6.88 7.12
N GLY A 237 -8.42 6.13 6.14
CA GLY A 237 -7.29 5.23 6.37
C GLY A 237 -6.08 5.95 6.94
N ILE A 238 -5.76 7.14 6.43
CA ILE A 238 -4.68 7.98 6.92
C ILE A 238 -4.96 8.46 8.35
N LEU A 239 -6.16 9.00 8.63
CA LEU A 239 -6.53 9.45 9.97
C LEU A 239 -6.38 8.32 11.00
N LEU A 240 -6.84 7.12 10.66
CA LEU A 240 -6.75 5.97 11.54
C LEU A 240 -5.32 5.42 11.67
N ALA A 241 -4.52 5.46 10.61
CA ALA A 241 -3.10 5.09 10.67
C ALA A 241 -2.29 6.08 11.53
N LEU A 242 -2.59 7.38 11.44
CA LEU A 242 -2.04 8.42 12.32
C LEU A 242 -2.42 8.20 13.79
N SER A 243 -3.69 7.85 14.06
CA SER A 243 -4.15 7.59 15.43
C SER A 243 -3.45 6.40 16.09
N ARG A 244 -2.97 5.45 15.29
CA ARG A 244 -2.21 4.27 15.74
C ARG A 244 -0.70 4.49 15.75
N ASN A 245 -0.21 5.69 15.39
CA ASN A 245 1.21 6.01 15.23
C ASN A 245 1.93 5.07 14.23
N LEU A 246 1.21 4.55 13.23
CA LEU A 246 1.79 3.76 12.13
C LEU A 246 2.44 4.64 11.08
N ILE A 247 1.99 5.87 10.96
CA ILE A 247 2.55 6.93 10.13
C ILE A 247 2.61 8.22 10.94
N SER A 248 3.45 9.15 10.53
CA SER A 248 3.67 10.44 11.18
C SER A 248 3.36 11.62 10.26
N ARG A 249 3.36 12.82 10.83
CA ARG A 249 3.08 14.06 10.11
C ARG A 249 4.03 14.28 8.94
N GLU A 250 5.32 14.00 9.12
CA GLU A 250 6.36 14.26 8.13
C GLU A 250 6.41 13.18 7.03
N ASP A 251 5.54 12.17 7.09
CA ASP A 251 5.58 11.05 6.15
C ASP A 251 4.91 11.38 4.81
N VAL A 252 5.50 10.81 3.76
CA VAL A 252 4.87 10.69 2.45
C VAL A 252 4.45 9.24 2.26
N VAL A 253 3.18 9.03 1.92
CA VAL A 253 2.62 7.69 1.75
C VAL A 253 2.05 7.47 0.36
N VAL A 254 2.12 6.24 -0.13
CA VAL A 254 1.44 5.80 -1.35
C VAL A 254 0.21 4.99 -0.97
N CYS A 255 -0.95 5.41 -1.44
CA CYS A 255 -2.22 4.73 -1.19
C CYS A 255 -2.67 3.97 -2.43
N VAL A 256 -3.07 2.71 -2.26
CA VAL A 256 -3.67 1.88 -3.31
C VAL A 256 -5.08 1.53 -2.91
N ALA A 257 -6.05 2.05 -3.65
CA ALA A 257 -7.45 1.90 -3.34
C ALA A 257 -8.28 1.43 -4.55
N GLY A 258 -9.51 1.02 -4.28
CA GLY A 258 -10.47 0.64 -5.30
C GLY A 258 -11.89 0.67 -4.74
N THR A 259 -12.88 0.46 -5.61
CA THR A 259 -14.28 0.38 -5.18
C THR A 259 -14.53 -0.98 -4.54
N ALA A 260 -15.01 -0.99 -3.30
CA ALA A 260 -15.36 -2.22 -2.60
C ALA A 260 -16.34 -3.08 -3.44
N GLY A 261 -16.06 -4.38 -3.54
CA GLY A 261 -16.86 -5.34 -4.30
C GLY A 261 -16.64 -5.35 -5.82
N LYS A 262 -15.81 -4.49 -6.38
CA LYS A 262 -15.43 -4.48 -7.81
C LYS A 262 -14.28 -5.42 -8.15
N ASP A 263 -13.68 -6.04 -7.15
CA ASP A 263 -12.52 -6.94 -7.25
C ASP A 263 -11.33 -6.36 -8.02
N ALA A 264 -11.15 -5.04 -7.96
CA ALA A 264 -10.07 -4.33 -8.65
C ALA A 264 -9.62 -3.09 -7.88
N PHE A 265 -8.29 -2.90 -7.82
CA PHE A 265 -7.74 -1.59 -7.52
C PHE A 265 -7.84 -0.71 -8.77
N ASN A 266 -8.19 0.56 -8.59
CA ASN A 266 -8.35 1.52 -9.68
C ASN A 266 -7.74 2.90 -9.37
N LEU A 267 -7.11 3.06 -8.21
CA LEU A 267 -6.55 4.33 -7.76
C LEU A 267 -5.21 4.11 -7.08
N ILE A 268 -4.21 4.87 -7.51
CA ILE A 268 -2.97 5.11 -6.76
C ILE A 268 -2.93 6.61 -6.45
N SER A 269 -2.64 6.96 -5.20
CA SER A 269 -2.48 8.35 -4.76
C SER A 269 -1.24 8.49 -3.91
N VAL A 270 -0.48 9.56 -4.13
CA VAL A 270 0.64 9.98 -3.28
C VAL A 270 0.13 11.07 -2.37
N ILE A 271 0.30 10.91 -1.08
CA ILE A 271 -0.14 11.86 -0.06
C ILE A 271 1.06 12.28 0.80
N ASP A 272 1.37 13.54 0.76
CA ASP A 272 2.25 14.23 1.70
C ASP A 272 1.36 14.64 2.88
N ILE A 273 1.55 14.00 4.03
CA ILE A 273 0.62 14.13 5.17
C ILE A 273 0.66 15.54 5.72
N ASP A 274 1.82 16.15 5.80
CA ASP A 274 1.95 17.53 6.29
C ASP A 274 1.15 18.50 5.41
N LYS A 275 1.26 18.40 4.10
CA LYS A 275 0.55 19.29 3.17
C LYS A 275 -0.96 19.05 3.13
N GLU A 276 -1.39 17.78 3.14
CA GLU A 276 -2.82 17.43 3.07
C GLU A 276 -3.57 17.82 4.36
N PHE A 277 -2.87 17.81 5.51
CA PHE A 277 -3.43 18.09 6.82
C PHE A 277 -2.81 19.30 7.52
N ASP A 278 -2.07 20.16 6.81
CA ASP A 278 -1.33 21.32 7.38
C ASP A 278 -2.20 22.22 8.27
N PHE A 279 -3.41 22.54 7.81
CA PHE A 279 -4.35 23.36 8.55
C PHE A 279 -4.65 22.81 9.96
N PHE A 280 -4.67 21.48 10.13
CA PHE A 280 -4.97 20.84 11.43
C PHE A 280 -3.75 20.80 12.34
N PHE A 281 -2.56 20.64 11.76
CA PHE A 281 -1.32 20.60 12.52
C PHE A 281 -0.84 21.98 12.99
N THR A 282 -1.36 23.06 12.40
CA THR A 282 -0.99 24.43 12.78
C THR A 282 -1.32 24.73 14.25
N HIS A 283 -2.34 24.08 14.83
CA HIS A 283 -2.83 24.36 16.18
C HIS A 283 -2.63 23.16 17.15
N THR A 284 -2.31 21.96 16.67
CA THR A 284 -2.08 20.77 17.50
C THR A 284 -1.07 19.82 16.86
N ARG A 285 -0.29 19.13 17.70
CA ARG A 285 0.65 18.09 17.22
C ARG A 285 -0.04 16.77 16.83
N SER A 286 -1.31 16.58 17.17
CA SER A 286 -2.06 15.35 16.92
C SER A 286 -3.46 15.65 16.39
N LEU A 287 -3.87 14.93 15.36
CA LEU A 287 -5.24 14.98 14.82
C LEU A 287 -6.27 14.35 15.75
N THR A 288 -5.86 13.40 16.58
CA THR A 288 -6.73 12.74 17.54
C THR A 288 -6.53 13.32 18.94
N PRO A 289 -7.57 13.42 19.78
CA PRO A 289 -7.40 13.79 21.18
C PRO A 289 -6.44 12.79 21.86
N PRO A 290 -5.50 13.26 22.69
CA PRO A 290 -4.46 12.40 23.27
C PRO A 290 -4.98 11.34 24.24
N ASP A 291 -6.18 11.55 24.79
CA ASP A 291 -6.86 10.64 25.69
C ASP A 291 -7.71 9.58 24.95
N VAL A 292 -7.95 9.74 23.63
CA VAL A 292 -8.79 8.83 22.85
C VAL A 292 -7.96 7.66 22.30
N LYS A 293 -8.35 6.45 22.67
CA LYS A 293 -7.76 5.23 22.13
C LYS A 293 -8.10 5.07 20.65
N PRO A 294 -7.15 4.62 19.80
CA PRO A 294 -7.40 4.40 18.36
C PRO A 294 -8.61 3.51 18.06
N GLU A 295 -8.80 2.46 18.87
CA GLU A 295 -9.92 1.53 18.72
C GLU A 295 -11.28 2.19 18.94
N VAL A 296 -11.33 3.21 19.82
CA VAL A 296 -12.55 3.99 20.08
C VAL A 296 -12.90 4.86 18.89
N LEU A 297 -11.91 5.53 18.31
CA LEU A 297 -12.11 6.33 17.11
C LEU A 297 -12.57 5.46 15.92
N GLU A 298 -11.91 4.32 15.71
CA GLU A 298 -12.30 3.36 14.66
C GLU A 298 -13.74 2.88 14.84
N ARG A 299 -14.10 2.52 16.07
CA ARG A 299 -15.43 2.01 16.41
C ARG A 299 -16.52 3.05 16.19
N VAL A 300 -16.31 4.29 16.70
CA VAL A 300 -17.31 5.37 16.57
C VAL A 300 -17.43 5.85 15.13
N LEU A 301 -16.35 5.90 14.36
CA LEU A 301 -16.42 6.16 12.92
C LEU A 301 -17.21 5.07 12.19
N GLY A 302 -17.03 3.81 12.58
CA GLY A 302 -17.82 2.69 12.06
C GLY A 302 -19.31 2.90 12.31
N LEU A 303 -19.70 3.10 13.58
CA LEU A 303 -21.09 3.36 13.98
C LEU A 303 -21.69 4.56 13.26
N ALA A 304 -20.95 5.67 13.19
CA ALA A 304 -21.41 6.87 12.50
C ALA A 304 -21.64 6.64 11.01
N THR A 305 -20.76 5.87 10.37
CA THR A 305 -20.90 5.53 8.94
C THR A 305 -22.10 4.63 8.69
N GLU A 306 -22.33 3.63 9.52
CA GLU A 306 -23.50 2.74 9.43
C GLU A 306 -24.80 3.51 9.64
N ILE A 307 -24.90 4.33 10.70
CA ILE A 307 -26.06 5.17 10.97
C ILE A 307 -26.33 6.12 9.80
N GLY A 308 -25.29 6.75 9.24
CA GLY A 308 -25.43 7.67 8.11
C GLY A 308 -25.89 6.98 6.83
N LEU A 309 -25.47 5.73 6.59
CA LEU A 309 -25.83 4.96 5.40
C LEU A 309 -27.24 4.33 5.49
N GLU A 310 -27.54 3.73 6.63
CA GLU A 310 -28.72 2.88 6.83
C GLU A 310 -29.89 3.63 7.46
N GLY A 311 -29.60 4.64 8.28
CA GLY A 311 -30.59 5.27 9.14
C GLY A 311 -31.11 4.27 10.19
N ARG A 312 -32.34 4.48 10.66
CA ARG A 312 -33.04 3.57 11.57
C ARG A 312 -34.51 3.47 11.17
N GLU A 313 -35.03 2.26 11.06
CA GLU A 313 -36.44 2.00 10.67
C GLU A 313 -36.89 2.74 9.39
N GLY A 314 -35.99 2.85 8.40
CA GLY A 314 -36.24 3.56 7.15
C GLY A 314 -36.21 5.08 7.25
N LYS A 315 -35.85 5.65 8.42
CA LYS A 315 -35.69 7.10 8.62
C LYS A 315 -34.21 7.47 8.63
N ALA A 316 -33.90 8.59 8.01
CA ALA A 316 -32.58 9.18 8.11
C ALA A 316 -32.36 9.71 9.54
N ILE A 317 -31.15 9.55 10.06
CA ILE A 317 -30.76 9.96 11.41
C ILE A 317 -29.64 10.96 11.34
N GLY A 318 -29.76 12.04 12.11
CA GLY A 318 -28.70 12.99 12.35
C GLY A 318 -28.33 13.02 13.84
N THR A 319 -27.08 12.78 14.17
CA THR A 319 -26.57 12.80 15.55
C THR A 319 -25.13 13.29 15.59
N ILE A 320 -24.62 13.48 16.79
CA ILE A 320 -23.25 13.96 17.04
C ILE A 320 -22.60 13.03 18.07
N PHE A 321 -21.39 12.57 17.79
CA PHE A 321 -20.53 11.89 18.74
C PHE A 321 -19.35 12.81 19.10
N ILE A 322 -19.19 13.11 20.38
CA ILE A 322 -18.08 13.90 20.93
C ILE A 322 -17.13 12.92 21.61
N LEU A 323 -15.87 12.90 21.16
CA LEU A 323 -14.84 11.97 21.62
C LEU A 323 -13.74 12.70 22.41
N GLY A 324 -13.44 12.21 23.60
CA GLY A 324 -12.36 12.69 24.44
C GLY A 324 -12.65 14.00 25.17
N ASP A 325 -11.69 14.45 25.94
CA ASP A 325 -11.70 15.70 26.72
C ASP A 325 -13.00 15.95 27.52
N THR A 326 -13.54 14.87 28.08
CA THR A 326 -14.89 14.85 28.68
C THR A 326 -15.06 15.81 29.82
N GLU A 327 -13.99 16.16 30.55
CA GLU A 327 -14.02 17.12 31.67
C GLU A 327 -14.35 18.54 31.14
N ASN A 328 -13.64 18.97 30.10
CA ASN A 328 -13.91 20.29 29.50
C ASN A 328 -15.23 20.28 28.73
N VAL A 329 -15.54 19.22 28.00
CA VAL A 329 -16.84 19.06 27.30
C VAL A 329 -18.01 19.23 28.26
N ASN A 330 -17.94 18.66 29.45
CA ASN A 330 -19.01 18.75 30.48
C ASN A 330 -19.34 20.17 30.89
N SER A 331 -18.42 21.12 30.78
CA SER A 331 -18.67 22.56 31.09
C SER A 331 -19.49 23.27 29.97
N HIS A 332 -19.56 22.68 28.79
CA HIS A 332 -20.22 23.22 27.59
C HIS A 332 -21.46 22.43 27.14
N ILE A 333 -22.04 21.63 28.04
CA ILE A 333 -23.19 20.80 27.69
C ILE A 333 -24.34 21.01 28.69
N LYS A 334 -25.55 20.72 28.18
CA LYS A 334 -26.76 20.65 29.00
C LYS A 334 -27.54 19.39 28.65
N GLN A 335 -27.91 18.61 29.63
CA GLN A 335 -28.72 17.43 29.41
C GLN A 335 -30.14 17.83 28.98
N LEU A 336 -30.61 17.35 27.83
CA LEU A 336 -31.96 17.61 27.32
C LEU A 336 -32.98 16.63 27.87
N ILE A 337 -32.57 15.36 27.98
CA ILE A 337 -33.39 14.26 28.52
C ILE A 337 -32.64 13.60 29.67
N ILE A 338 -33.30 12.74 30.43
CA ILE A 338 -32.60 11.91 31.43
C ILE A 338 -31.54 11.08 30.69
N ASN A 339 -30.29 11.17 31.16
CA ASN A 339 -29.20 10.44 30.54
C ASN A 339 -29.42 8.91 30.65
N PRO A 340 -29.64 8.21 29.50
CA PRO A 340 -29.96 6.78 29.53
C PRO A 340 -28.79 5.89 29.99
N PHE A 341 -27.56 6.41 29.98
CA PHE A 341 -26.35 5.69 30.37
C PHE A 341 -25.95 5.93 31.84
N LYS A 342 -26.67 6.81 32.54
CA LYS A 342 -26.36 7.13 33.96
C LYS A 342 -26.66 5.94 34.87
N GLY A 343 -25.69 5.56 35.70
CA GLY A 343 -25.87 4.50 36.69
C GLY A 343 -25.40 3.13 36.25
N TYR A 344 -25.21 2.90 34.94
CA TYR A 344 -24.62 1.67 34.44
C TYR A 344 -23.10 1.62 34.66
N LYS A 345 -22.54 0.44 34.84
CA LYS A 345 -21.10 0.24 34.95
C LYS A 345 -20.42 0.64 33.63
N LYS A 346 -19.15 1.07 33.71
CA LYS A 346 -18.39 1.46 32.51
C LYS A 346 -18.33 0.35 31.45
N SER A 347 -18.22 -0.91 31.85
CA SER A 347 -18.22 -2.05 30.93
C SER A 347 -19.55 -2.24 30.19
N GLU A 348 -20.68 -1.88 30.81
CA GLU A 348 -22.01 -2.06 30.23
C GLU A 348 -22.40 -0.94 29.25
N ARG A 349 -21.61 0.14 29.22
CA ARG A 349 -21.82 1.32 28.36
C ARG A 349 -20.55 1.71 27.59
N ASN A 350 -19.77 0.76 27.14
CA ASN A 350 -18.54 0.98 26.38
C ASN A 350 -18.76 0.65 24.91
N VAL A 351 -18.50 1.61 24.01
CA VAL A 351 -18.70 1.43 22.57
C VAL A 351 -17.83 0.33 21.94
N LEU A 352 -16.76 -0.10 22.63
CA LEU A 352 -15.92 -1.20 22.20
C LEU A 352 -16.59 -2.57 22.40
N ASP A 353 -17.62 -2.64 23.28
CA ASP A 353 -18.43 -3.84 23.43
C ASP A 353 -19.44 -3.93 22.27
N PRO A 354 -19.41 -4.98 21.44
CA PRO A 354 -20.35 -5.13 20.33
C PRO A 354 -21.82 -5.15 20.77
N THR A 355 -22.12 -5.57 21.98
CA THR A 355 -23.49 -5.70 22.50
C THR A 355 -24.21 -4.36 22.68
N ILE A 356 -23.45 -3.26 22.83
CA ILE A 356 -24.03 -1.90 22.99
C ILE A 356 -24.40 -1.26 21.65
N GLU A 357 -23.99 -1.82 20.52
CA GLU A 357 -24.16 -1.22 19.20
C GLU A 357 -25.59 -0.84 18.91
N GLU A 358 -26.53 -1.80 19.05
CA GLU A 358 -27.95 -1.56 18.83
C GLU A 358 -28.50 -0.50 19.76
N THR A 359 -28.03 -0.47 21.02
CA THR A 359 -28.43 0.54 22.00
C THR A 359 -27.97 1.93 21.54
N VAL A 360 -26.75 2.08 21.04
CA VAL A 360 -26.23 3.37 20.53
C VAL A 360 -27.02 3.80 19.30
N LYS A 361 -27.29 2.89 18.36
CA LYS A 361 -28.09 3.17 17.15
C LYS A 361 -29.51 3.61 17.51
N GLU A 362 -30.13 2.98 18.49
CA GLU A 362 -31.46 3.34 18.96
C GLU A 362 -31.50 4.73 19.59
N PHE A 363 -30.56 5.01 20.51
CA PHE A 363 -30.47 6.33 21.13
C PHE A 363 -29.97 7.42 20.18
N ALA A 364 -29.37 7.09 19.05
CA ALA A 364 -29.03 8.06 18.00
C ALA A 364 -30.24 8.71 17.33
N THR A 365 -31.44 8.11 17.47
CA THR A 365 -32.71 8.68 17.01
C THR A 365 -33.19 9.86 17.87
N ILE A 366 -32.67 9.96 19.10
CA ILE A 366 -33.01 11.02 20.03
C ILE A 366 -32.16 12.25 19.70
N ASP A 367 -32.79 13.44 19.73
CA ASP A 367 -32.06 14.69 19.51
C ASP A 367 -31.00 14.93 20.57
N GLY A 368 -29.86 15.47 20.14
CA GLY A 368 -28.72 15.74 20.99
C GLY A 368 -27.48 14.94 20.62
N ALA A 369 -26.43 15.14 21.40
CA ALA A 369 -25.12 14.51 21.19
C ALA A 369 -24.86 13.38 22.19
N PHE A 370 -24.02 12.45 21.76
CA PHE A 370 -23.32 11.53 22.65
C PHE A 370 -21.99 12.15 23.10
N VAL A 371 -21.65 11.97 24.36
CA VAL A 371 -20.32 12.26 24.89
C VAL A 371 -19.66 10.94 25.27
N ILE A 372 -18.52 10.66 24.69
CA ILE A 372 -17.79 9.39 24.81
C ILE A 372 -16.38 9.68 25.31
N ALA A 373 -16.01 9.05 26.41
CA ALA A 373 -14.67 9.16 26.97
C ALA A 373 -13.62 8.47 26.08
N GLY A 374 -12.38 8.84 26.24
CA GLY A 374 -11.28 8.27 25.45
C GLY A 374 -11.07 6.76 25.57
N ASP A 375 -11.58 6.14 26.65
CA ASP A 375 -11.59 4.69 26.85
C ASP A 375 -12.79 3.96 26.20
N GLY A 376 -13.69 4.72 25.53
CA GLY A 376 -14.89 4.22 24.88
C GLY A 376 -16.15 4.23 25.75
N THR A 377 -16.05 4.67 27.00
CA THR A 377 -17.22 4.75 27.90
C THR A 377 -18.18 5.86 27.43
N VAL A 378 -19.43 5.54 27.17
CA VAL A 378 -20.49 6.53 26.90
C VAL A 378 -20.82 7.25 28.20
N VAL A 379 -20.48 8.54 28.27
CA VAL A 379 -20.73 9.40 29.44
C VAL A 379 -22.18 9.86 29.46
N SER A 380 -22.67 10.33 28.31
CA SER A 380 -24.06 10.76 28.16
C SER A 380 -24.56 10.66 26.71
N ALA A 381 -25.88 10.64 26.55
CA ALA A 381 -26.57 10.81 25.30
C ALA A 381 -27.76 11.78 25.48
N GLY A 382 -28.33 12.28 24.37
CA GLY A 382 -29.37 13.29 24.38
C GLY A 382 -28.90 14.60 25.03
N THR A 383 -27.71 15.03 24.69
CA THR A 383 -27.01 16.16 25.28
C THR A 383 -26.99 17.36 24.34
N TYR A 384 -27.43 18.51 24.78
CA TYR A 384 -27.31 19.78 24.06
C TYR A 384 -25.90 20.34 24.20
N LEU A 385 -25.27 20.67 23.07
CA LEU A 385 -23.97 21.33 23.03
C LEU A 385 -24.18 22.85 23.04
N ASN A 386 -23.55 23.54 24.01
CA ASN A 386 -23.60 24.96 24.14
C ASN A 386 -22.17 25.55 24.22
N PRO A 387 -21.43 25.52 23.06
CA PRO A 387 -20.08 26.03 23.06
C PRO A 387 -20.06 27.54 23.37
N SER A 388 -19.21 27.91 24.29
CA SER A 388 -18.94 29.33 24.62
C SER A 388 -17.74 29.79 23.82
N PHE A 389 -17.96 30.62 22.81
CA PHE A 389 -16.87 31.11 21.97
C PHE A 389 -16.12 32.24 22.66
N PRO A 390 -14.78 32.25 22.64
CA PRO A 390 -14.04 33.43 23.01
C PRO A 390 -14.37 34.58 22.02
N ASP A 391 -14.43 35.83 22.51
CA ASP A 391 -14.82 37.04 21.75
C ASP A 391 -13.89 37.42 20.58
N THR A 392 -13.27 36.47 19.91
CA THR A 392 -12.24 36.67 18.89
C THR A 392 -12.75 36.92 17.46
N GLY A 393 -14.06 37.10 17.24
CA GLY A 393 -14.64 37.55 15.97
C GLY A 393 -14.44 36.60 14.75
N MET A 394 -13.57 35.61 14.85
CA MET A 394 -13.20 34.71 13.72
C MET A 394 -14.13 33.52 13.50
N ILE A 395 -14.94 33.19 14.49
CA ILE A 395 -15.67 31.90 14.52
C ILE A 395 -16.98 31.90 13.75
N PRO A 396 -17.75 33.00 13.68
CA PRO A 396 -19.01 33.02 12.92
C PRO A 396 -18.83 32.78 11.41
N GLU A 397 -17.72 33.21 10.82
CA GLU A 397 -17.46 33.04 9.37
C GLU A 397 -17.13 31.58 9.01
N LEU A 398 -16.36 30.86 9.83
CA LEU A 398 -16.03 29.44 9.64
C LEU A 398 -17.26 28.51 9.76
N LEU A 399 -18.29 28.94 10.48
CA LEU A 399 -19.49 28.16 10.75
C LEU A 399 -20.68 28.58 9.88
N SER A 400 -20.54 29.63 9.07
CA SER A 400 -21.62 30.12 8.20
C SER A 400 -21.94 29.10 7.10
N GLY A 401 -23.22 28.78 6.94
CA GLY A 401 -23.68 27.81 5.93
C GLY A 401 -23.73 26.35 6.41
N LEU A 402 -23.28 26.04 7.62
CA LEU A 402 -23.41 24.72 8.22
C LEU A 402 -24.79 24.56 8.89
N GLY A 403 -25.35 23.35 8.84
CA GLY A 403 -26.55 23.01 9.61
C GLY A 403 -26.28 23.01 11.12
N SER A 404 -27.32 23.12 11.94
CA SER A 404 -27.23 23.28 13.41
C SER A 404 -26.33 22.26 14.11
N ARG A 405 -26.41 20.97 13.73
CA ARG A 405 -25.56 19.90 14.29
C ARG A 405 -24.08 20.07 13.91
N HIS A 406 -23.79 20.48 12.67
CA HIS A 406 -22.42 20.74 12.22
C HIS A 406 -21.83 21.94 12.95
N THR A 407 -22.62 23.03 13.11
CA THR A 407 -22.21 24.22 13.87
C THR A 407 -21.92 23.87 15.33
N ALA A 408 -22.78 23.09 15.97
CA ALA A 408 -22.58 22.67 17.36
C ALA A 408 -21.36 21.75 17.51
N GLY A 409 -21.19 20.78 16.60
CA GLY A 409 -20.04 19.88 16.58
C GLY A 409 -18.71 20.58 16.31
N ALA A 410 -18.66 21.47 15.32
CA ALA A 410 -17.49 22.30 15.07
C ALA A 410 -17.18 23.19 16.29
N GLY A 411 -18.21 23.88 16.83
CA GLY A 411 -18.07 24.79 17.94
C GLY A 411 -17.51 24.16 19.20
N ILE A 412 -17.95 22.97 19.59
CA ILE A 412 -17.43 22.28 20.78
C ILE A 412 -15.95 21.95 20.64
N THR A 413 -15.48 21.64 19.40
CA THR A 413 -14.06 21.35 19.14
C THR A 413 -13.18 22.60 19.13
N VAL A 414 -13.75 23.81 19.08
CA VAL A 414 -13.01 25.07 19.30
C VAL A 414 -12.75 25.28 20.78
N CYS A 415 -13.74 25.00 21.63
CA CYS A 415 -13.68 25.25 23.06
C CYS A 415 -12.97 24.16 23.86
N THR A 416 -12.76 22.97 23.24
CA THR A 416 -12.22 21.78 23.90
C THR A 416 -11.22 21.07 23.02
N ASN A 417 -10.44 20.16 23.60
CA ASN A 417 -9.57 19.26 22.84
C ASN A 417 -10.33 18.01 22.27
N ALA A 418 -11.64 17.97 22.38
CA ALA A 418 -12.45 16.88 21.86
C ALA A 418 -12.43 16.83 20.32
N MET A 419 -12.84 15.70 19.77
CA MET A 419 -13.19 15.51 18.35
C MET A 419 -14.70 15.33 18.23
N ALA A 420 -15.31 15.92 17.20
CA ALA A 420 -16.72 15.75 16.94
C ALA A 420 -16.94 15.00 15.61
N ILE A 421 -17.77 13.96 15.64
CA ILE A 421 -18.22 13.22 14.48
C ILE A 421 -19.71 13.49 14.30
N VAL A 422 -20.06 14.19 13.23
CA VAL A 422 -21.44 14.68 12.98
C VAL A 422 -22.04 13.92 11.81
N ILE A 423 -23.25 13.40 12.00
CA ILE A 423 -24.05 12.76 10.96
C ILE A 423 -25.13 13.72 10.51
N SER A 424 -25.16 14.02 9.21
CA SER A 424 -26.20 14.84 8.59
C SER A 424 -27.47 14.02 8.40
N GLU A 425 -28.57 14.47 8.96
CA GLU A 425 -29.88 13.82 8.78
C GLU A 425 -30.34 13.86 7.32
N SER A 426 -30.11 14.97 6.61
CA SER A 426 -30.60 15.16 5.24
C SER A 426 -29.83 14.36 4.20
N THR A 427 -28.51 14.14 4.42
CA THR A 427 -27.61 13.54 3.42
C THR A 427 -27.03 12.19 3.84
N GLY A 428 -27.09 11.84 5.14
CA GLY A 428 -26.35 10.71 5.73
C GLY A 428 -24.83 10.91 5.73
N GLN A 429 -24.37 12.11 5.37
CA GLN A 429 -22.96 12.46 5.35
C GLN A 429 -22.38 12.48 6.78
N VAL A 430 -21.19 11.91 6.95
CA VAL A 430 -20.46 11.94 8.21
C VAL A 430 -19.32 12.94 8.07
N THR A 431 -19.28 13.93 8.96
CA THR A 431 -18.22 14.95 8.99
C THR A 431 -17.50 14.90 10.33
N VAL A 432 -16.18 14.87 10.29
CA VAL A 432 -15.32 14.89 11.47
C VAL A 432 -14.75 16.28 11.63
N PHE A 433 -14.89 16.84 12.85
CA PHE A 433 -14.36 18.15 13.22
C PHE A 433 -13.30 18.03 14.30
N LYS A 434 -12.27 18.87 14.18
CA LYS A 434 -11.24 19.11 15.20
C LYS A 434 -10.83 20.57 15.13
N ASN A 435 -10.67 21.22 16.28
CA ASN A 435 -10.28 22.65 16.38
C ASN A 435 -11.16 23.57 15.49
N GLY A 436 -12.45 23.31 15.42
CA GLY A 436 -13.41 24.07 14.63
C GLY A 436 -13.42 23.77 13.13
N SER A 437 -12.53 22.93 12.65
CA SER A 437 -12.35 22.68 11.21
C SER A 437 -12.68 21.25 10.83
N THR A 438 -13.10 21.08 9.57
CA THR A 438 -13.43 19.78 9.01
C THR A 438 -12.18 18.97 8.69
N VAL A 439 -11.93 17.89 9.41
CA VAL A 439 -10.82 16.95 9.18
C VAL A 439 -11.12 16.09 7.96
N LEU A 440 -12.32 15.53 7.89
CA LEU A 440 -12.78 14.73 6.77
C LEU A 440 -14.29 14.76 6.63
N THR A 441 -14.76 14.45 5.44
CA THR A 441 -16.17 14.29 5.13
C THR A 441 -16.37 13.02 4.31
N LEU A 442 -17.33 12.19 4.75
CA LEU A 442 -17.74 10.96 4.11
C LEU A 442 -19.11 11.15 3.50
N SER A 443 -19.18 11.18 2.19
CA SER A 443 -20.46 11.34 1.47
C SER A 443 -21.00 9.98 1.04
N LYS A 444 -22.31 9.78 1.13
CA LYS A 444 -22.99 8.66 0.47
C LYS A 444 -22.80 8.81 -1.04
N GLN A 445 -22.25 7.82 -1.74
CA GLN A 445 -22.25 7.83 -3.20
C GLN A 445 -23.70 7.79 -3.65
N SER A 446 -24.15 8.85 -4.34
CA SER A 446 -25.35 8.80 -5.16
C SER A 446 -25.09 7.74 -6.23
N GLY A 447 -25.82 6.63 -6.18
CA GLY A 447 -25.74 5.61 -7.21
C GLY A 447 -26.02 6.27 -8.57
N ILE A 448 -25.06 6.16 -9.50
CA ILE A 448 -25.29 6.36 -10.93
C ILE A 448 -25.81 5.05 -11.50
#